data_200ca65608a843bb254f8317bba81c9e
#
_entry.id   200ca65608a843bb254f8317bba81c9e
#
_cell.length_a   1.000
_cell.length_b   1.000
_cell.length_c   1.000
_cell.angle_alpha   90.00
_cell.angle_beta   90.00
_cell.angle_gamma   90.00
#
_symmetry.space_group_name_H-M   'P 1'
#
loop_
_entity.id
_entity.type
_entity.pdbx_description
1 polymer ?
#
loop_
_entity_poly.entity_id
_entity_poly.type
_entity_poly.pdbx_seq_one_letter_code
_entity_poly.pdbx_strand_id
1 'polypeptide(L)'
;GYTYIQTESVAERMGSHLMAVVAEGKNGRVYISPDDVQILAAQVEKPVEYPEGQLAYYPGHLNTNVYGLNEFHKLFTNRQLTALTTFSSLVAEAQAKAEADAAAAGVVNDHIALSAGGSGARAYGEAVGVYLSFIISKLADRGSSICSWDSSREGLRNTFGRQAVPMVWDYAE
;
A
#
# COMPACT_ATOMS: atom_id res chain seq x y z
N GLY A 1 28.61 -11.88 -2.44
CA GLY A 1 28.04 -12.34 -1.15
C GLY A 1 27.07 -11.33 -0.55
N TYR A 2 26.45 -11.67 0.55
CA TYR A 2 25.44 -10.81 1.23
C TYR A 2 25.94 -9.38 1.47
N THR A 3 27.19 -9.19 1.89
CA THR A 3 27.79 -7.89 2.16
C THR A 3 27.79 -6.98 0.94
N TYR A 4 28.04 -7.51 -0.24
CA TYR A 4 27.99 -6.73 -1.48
C TYR A 4 26.58 -6.22 -1.77
N ILE A 5 25.59 -7.11 -1.71
CA ILE A 5 24.18 -6.77 -1.95
C ILE A 5 23.70 -5.72 -0.94
N GLN A 6 24.04 -5.88 0.33
CA GLN A 6 23.72 -4.89 1.37
C GLN A 6 24.36 -3.53 1.08
N THR A 7 25.62 -3.51 0.67
CA THR A 7 26.32 -2.27 0.31
C THR A 7 25.64 -1.56 -0.87
N GLU A 8 25.28 -2.30 -1.92
CA GLU A 8 24.58 -1.73 -3.08
C GLU A 8 23.18 -1.22 -2.72
N SER A 9 22.47 -1.95 -1.88
CA SER A 9 21.12 -1.59 -1.44
C SER A 9 21.12 -0.34 -0.55
N VAL A 10 22.01 -0.28 0.44
CA VAL A 10 22.17 0.90 1.31
C VAL A 10 22.60 2.14 0.52
N ALA A 11 23.40 1.95 -0.53
CA ALA A 11 23.81 3.03 -1.44
C ALA A 11 22.76 3.40 -2.48
N GLU A 12 21.57 2.83 -2.41
CA GLU A 12 20.43 3.06 -3.33
C GLU A 12 20.78 2.79 -4.81
N ARG A 13 21.70 1.84 -5.06
CA ARG A 13 22.10 1.41 -6.42
C ARG A 13 21.41 0.14 -6.89
N MET A 14 20.47 -0.38 -6.09
CA MET A 14 19.62 -1.50 -6.51
C MET A 14 18.50 -0.99 -7.42
N GLY A 15 18.35 -1.63 -8.56
CA GLY A 15 17.22 -1.39 -9.46
C GLY A 15 16.07 -2.39 -9.25
N SER A 16 15.01 -2.19 -10.01
CA SER A 16 13.91 -3.15 -10.13
C SER A 16 13.71 -3.52 -11.60
N HIS A 17 13.28 -4.75 -11.86
CA HIS A 17 12.99 -5.26 -13.18
C HIS A 17 11.59 -5.88 -13.21
N LEU A 18 10.73 -5.39 -14.11
CA LEU A 18 9.42 -5.98 -14.34
C LEU A 18 9.59 -7.32 -15.06
N MET A 19 9.38 -8.40 -14.33
CA MET A 19 9.62 -9.76 -14.84
C MET A 19 8.44 -10.31 -15.65
N ALA A 20 7.23 -10.04 -15.19
CA ALA A 20 6.01 -10.55 -15.81
C ALA A 20 4.79 -9.68 -15.44
N VAL A 21 3.82 -9.67 -16.32
CA VAL A 21 2.46 -9.16 -16.04
C VAL A 21 1.52 -10.35 -15.87
N VAL A 22 0.81 -10.38 -14.75
CA VAL A 22 -0.18 -11.41 -14.48
C VAL A 22 -1.55 -10.92 -14.95
N ALA A 23 -2.17 -11.64 -15.85
CA ALA A 23 -3.46 -11.29 -16.42
C ALA A 23 -4.47 -12.43 -16.25
N GLU A 24 -5.75 -12.10 -16.27
CA GLU A 24 -6.83 -13.09 -16.27
C GLU A 24 -7.00 -13.66 -17.68
N GLY A 25 -6.89 -14.98 -17.82
CA GLY A 25 -7.08 -15.70 -19.06
C GLY A 25 -8.37 -16.54 -19.03
N LYS A 26 -8.72 -17.13 -20.15
CA LYS A 26 -9.97 -17.95 -20.31
C LYS A 26 -10.02 -19.14 -19.32
N ASN A 27 -8.88 -19.74 -19.00
CA ASN A 27 -8.80 -20.95 -18.17
C ASN A 27 -8.02 -20.74 -16.87
N GLY A 28 -7.88 -19.49 -16.40
CA GLY A 28 -7.08 -19.12 -15.24
C GLY A 28 -6.10 -18.00 -15.58
N ARG A 29 -5.19 -17.70 -14.65
CA ARG A 29 -4.20 -16.64 -14.84
C ARG A 29 -3.16 -17.02 -15.87
N VAL A 30 -2.70 -16.01 -16.62
CA VAL A 30 -1.61 -16.12 -17.58
C VAL A 30 -0.50 -15.15 -17.20
N TYR A 31 0.73 -15.56 -17.46
CA TYR A 31 1.92 -14.77 -17.19
C TYR A 31 2.49 -14.32 -18.52
N ILE A 32 2.54 -13.02 -18.74
CA ILE A 32 2.94 -12.41 -20.02
C ILE A 32 4.26 -11.68 -19.79
N SER A 33 5.17 -11.78 -20.76
CA SER A 33 6.36 -10.93 -20.77
C SER A 33 5.93 -9.47 -20.93
N PRO A 34 6.48 -8.53 -20.12
CA PRO A 34 6.14 -7.13 -20.26
C PRO A 34 6.65 -6.56 -21.60
N ASP A 35 5.89 -5.64 -22.16
CA ASP A 35 6.31 -4.81 -23.30
C ASP A 35 6.88 -3.45 -22.83
N ASP A 36 7.44 -2.69 -23.76
CA ASP A 36 8.05 -1.39 -23.47
C ASP A 36 7.05 -0.37 -22.92
N VAL A 37 5.78 -0.45 -23.32
CA VAL A 37 4.71 0.44 -22.84
C VAL A 37 4.43 0.16 -21.36
N GLN A 38 4.36 -1.11 -20.99
CA GLN A 38 4.13 -1.53 -19.60
C GLN A 38 5.34 -1.19 -18.71
N ILE A 39 6.55 -1.39 -19.22
CA ILE A 39 7.79 -1.01 -18.52
C ILE A 39 7.83 0.50 -18.28
N LEU A 40 7.49 1.30 -19.29
CA LEU A 40 7.46 2.76 -19.18
C LEU A 40 6.37 3.23 -18.21
N ALA A 41 5.17 2.63 -18.27
CA ALA A 41 4.07 2.95 -17.37
C ALA A 41 4.37 2.61 -15.90
N ALA A 42 5.28 1.68 -15.65
CA ALA A 42 5.74 1.35 -14.31
C ALA A 42 6.71 2.39 -13.71
N GLN A 43 7.26 3.29 -14.53
CA GLN A 43 8.18 4.34 -14.10
C GLN A 43 7.39 5.57 -13.64
N VAL A 44 7.13 5.66 -12.34
CA VAL A 44 6.41 6.76 -11.70
C VAL A 44 7.36 7.52 -10.79
N GLU A 45 7.29 8.86 -10.83
CA GLU A 45 8.03 9.69 -9.89
C GLU A 45 7.50 9.51 -8.45
N LYS A 46 8.39 9.74 -7.47
CA LYS A 46 8.00 9.69 -6.07
C LYS A 46 6.97 10.79 -5.78
N PRO A 47 5.83 10.47 -5.15
CA PRO A 47 4.86 11.49 -4.78
C PRO A 47 5.44 12.48 -3.77
N VAL A 48 4.90 13.70 -3.74
CA VAL A 48 5.34 14.75 -2.80
C VAL A 48 4.98 14.38 -1.37
N GLU A 49 3.78 13.82 -1.19
CA GLU A 49 3.30 13.35 0.11
C GLU A 49 3.49 11.83 0.22
N TYR A 50 4.06 11.37 1.31
CA TYR A 50 4.24 9.95 1.61
C TYR A 50 4.40 9.76 3.13
N PRO A 51 4.19 8.54 3.67
CA PRO A 51 4.34 8.29 5.09
C PRO A 51 5.80 8.48 5.53
N GLU A 52 6.02 9.42 6.43
CA GLU A 52 7.31 9.69 7.04
C GLU A 52 7.51 8.82 8.30
N GLY A 53 8.76 8.71 8.72
CA GLY A 53 9.16 8.04 9.96
C GLY A 53 10.07 6.85 9.74
N GLN A 54 10.78 6.50 10.80
CA GLN A 54 11.75 5.42 10.82
C GLN A 54 11.11 4.10 11.27
N LEU A 55 11.52 3.01 10.66
CA LEU A 55 11.25 1.68 11.18
C LEU A 55 12.09 1.47 12.45
N ALA A 56 11.52 0.80 13.44
CA ALA A 56 12.27 0.41 14.62
C ALA A 56 13.47 -0.47 14.24
N TYR A 57 14.61 -0.21 14.84
CA TYR A 57 15.77 -1.11 14.67
C TYR A 57 15.56 -2.33 15.57
N TYR A 58 15.20 -3.45 14.96
CA TYR A 58 14.96 -4.70 15.67
C TYR A 58 15.60 -5.89 14.91
N PRO A 59 16.89 -6.14 15.13
CA PRO A 59 17.64 -7.18 14.45
C PRO A 59 17.00 -8.55 14.55
N GLY A 60 16.99 -9.30 13.44
CA GLY A 60 16.38 -10.62 13.35
C GLY A 60 14.86 -10.60 13.09
N HIS A 61 14.18 -9.47 13.30
CA HIS A 61 12.76 -9.32 13.03
C HIS A 61 12.49 -8.34 11.88
N LEU A 62 13.19 -7.19 11.86
CA LEU A 62 13.12 -6.20 10.77
C LEU A 62 14.38 -6.30 9.90
N ASN A 63 14.44 -7.31 9.04
CA ASN A 63 15.62 -7.56 8.21
C ASN A 63 15.76 -6.56 7.04
N THR A 64 14.73 -5.80 6.74
CA THR A 64 14.75 -4.73 5.73
C THR A 64 15.75 -3.62 6.08
N ASN A 65 15.98 -3.36 7.38
CA ASN A 65 16.86 -2.30 7.84
C ASN A 65 18.32 -2.48 7.37
N VAL A 66 18.81 -3.72 7.30
CA VAL A 66 20.19 -3.98 6.86
C VAL A 66 20.41 -3.77 5.36
N TYR A 67 19.32 -3.60 4.63
CA TYR A 67 19.30 -3.28 3.20
C TYR A 67 18.89 -1.83 2.92
N GLY A 68 18.90 -0.95 3.93
CA GLY A 68 18.56 0.46 3.76
C GLY A 68 17.07 0.78 3.69
N LEU A 69 16.19 -0.24 3.77
CA LEU A 69 14.75 -0.03 3.87
C LEU A 69 14.38 0.19 5.34
N ASN A 70 14.77 1.33 5.87
CA ASN A 70 14.69 1.69 7.29
C ASN A 70 13.64 2.78 7.58
N GLU A 71 12.90 3.22 6.58
CA GLU A 71 11.83 4.20 6.66
C GLU A 71 10.53 3.61 6.11
N PHE A 72 9.37 4.08 6.61
CA PHE A 72 8.07 3.55 6.18
C PHE A 72 7.89 3.62 4.67
N HIS A 73 8.19 4.77 4.06
CA HIS A 73 8.02 4.95 2.62
C HIS A 73 8.95 4.05 1.78
N LYS A 74 10.11 3.64 2.31
CA LYS A 74 11.06 2.77 1.60
C LYS A 74 10.58 1.33 1.44
N LEU A 75 9.50 0.95 2.13
CA LEU A 75 8.86 -0.35 1.94
C LEU A 75 7.98 -0.41 0.69
N PHE A 76 7.84 0.69 -0.03
CA PHE A 76 6.94 0.82 -1.18
C PHE A 76 7.67 1.38 -2.39
N THR A 77 7.25 0.97 -3.57
CA THR A 77 7.65 1.64 -4.81
C THR A 77 6.99 3.01 -4.94
N ASN A 78 7.51 3.87 -5.80
CA ASN A 78 6.87 5.17 -6.08
C ASN A 78 5.43 5.01 -6.58
N ARG A 79 5.16 3.97 -7.37
CA ARG A 79 3.83 3.66 -7.88
C ARG A 79 2.88 3.24 -6.76
N GLN A 80 3.34 2.39 -5.85
CA GLN A 80 2.58 1.97 -4.68
C GLN A 80 2.31 3.15 -3.74
N LEU A 81 3.31 4.02 -3.51
CA LEU A 81 3.13 5.25 -2.73
C LEU A 81 2.08 6.17 -3.36
N THR A 82 2.16 6.40 -4.67
CA THR A 82 1.17 7.22 -5.39
C THR A 82 -0.24 6.66 -5.23
N ALA A 83 -0.42 5.34 -5.36
CA ALA A 83 -1.71 4.70 -5.15
C ALA A 83 -2.22 4.89 -3.72
N LEU A 84 -1.38 4.62 -2.71
CA LEU A 84 -1.74 4.72 -1.29
C LEU A 84 -2.10 6.15 -0.89
N THR A 85 -1.31 7.14 -1.31
CA THR A 85 -1.58 8.56 -0.98
C THR A 85 -2.81 9.07 -1.69
N THR A 86 -3.02 8.71 -2.96
CA THR A 86 -4.23 9.06 -3.71
C THR A 86 -5.48 8.50 -3.05
N PHE A 87 -5.50 7.20 -2.73
CA PHE A 87 -6.65 6.61 -2.05
C PHE A 87 -6.86 7.19 -0.67
N SER A 88 -5.78 7.49 0.07
CA SER A 88 -5.89 8.14 1.38
C SER A 88 -6.57 9.52 1.30
N SER A 89 -6.21 10.33 0.31
CA SER A 89 -6.85 11.64 0.06
C SER A 89 -8.33 11.48 -0.28
N LEU A 90 -8.68 10.49 -1.10
CA LEU A 90 -10.07 10.22 -1.50
C LEU A 90 -10.96 9.75 -0.33
N VAL A 91 -10.39 9.23 0.77
CA VAL A 91 -11.18 8.88 1.96
C VAL A 91 -11.87 10.11 2.56
N ALA A 92 -11.16 11.24 2.64
CA ALA A 92 -11.74 12.49 3.16
C ALA A 92 -12.89 13.02 2.28
N GLU A 93 -12.73 12.94 0.97
CA GLU A 93 -13.76 13.34 0.01
C GLU A 93 -14.99 12.40 0.11
N ALA A 94 -14.76 11.10 0.18
CA ALA A 94 -15.83 10.10 0.33
C ALA A 94 -16.59 10.27 1.64
N GLN A 95 -15.89 10.58 2.74
CA GLN A 95 -16.49 10.89 4.03
C GLN A 95 -17.41 12.11 3.93
N ALA A 96 -16.92 13.21 3.37
CA ALA A 96 -17.72 14.44 3.20
C ALA A 96 -18.94 14.21 2.31
N LYS A 97 -18.76 13.43 1.23
CA LYS A 97 -19.88 13.07 0.36
C LYS A 97 -20.91 12.19 1.07
N ALA A 98 -20.48 11.21 1.85
CA ALA A 98 -21.38 10.33 2.61
C ALA A 98 -22.19 11.11 3.65
N GLU A 99 -21.58 12.10 4.33
CA GLU A 99 -22.30 13.01 5.23
C GLU A 99 -23.36 13.84 4.47
N ALA A 100 -23.00 14.42 3.34
CA ALA A 100 -23.93 15.21 2.54
C ALA A 100 -25.10 14.35 2.00
N ASP A 101 -24.80 13.16 1.47
CA ASP A 101 -25.81 12.24 0.93
C ASP A 101 -26.76 11.74 2.05
N ALA A 102 -26.24 11.47 3.25
CA ALA A 102 -27.03 11.07 4.40
C ALA A 102 -27.99 12.21 4.83
N ALA A 103 -27.50 13.43 4.91
CA ALA A 103 -28.33 14.60 5.23
C ALA A 103 -29.42 14.81 4.17
N ALA A 104 -29.09 14.68 2.89
CA ALA A 104 -30.04 14.79 1.78
C ALA A 104 -31.11 13.66 1.83
N ALA A 105 -30.74 12.47 2.32
CA ALA A 105 -31.67 11.34 2.55
C ALA A 105 -32.54 11.50 3.80
N GLY A 106 -32.40 12.60 4.56
CA GLY A 106 -33.23 12.92 5.72
C GLY A 106 -32.62 12.45 7.07
N VAL A 107 -31.39 12.02 7.10
CA VAL A 107 -30.67 11.77 8.38
C VAL A 107 -30.40 13.12 9.04
N VAL A 108 -30.88 13.28 10.26
CA VAL A 108 -30.67 14.51 11.04
C VAL A 108 -29.17 14.68 11.29
N ASN A 109 -28.64 15.86 11.04
CA ASN A 109 -27.25 16.16 11.37
C ASN A 109 -27.19 16.83 12.75
N ASP A 110 -26.81 16.05 13.77
CA ASP A 110 -26.61 16.53 15.14
C ASP A 110 -25.26 17.27 15.30
N HIS A 111 -24.42 17.29 14.25
CA HIS A 111 -23.06 17.85 14.23
C HIS A 111 -22.10 17.26 15.29
N ILE A 112 -22.50 16.17 15.94
CA ILE A 112 -21.68 15.47 16.91
C ILE A 112 -20.81 14.45 16.18
N ALA A 113 -19.51 14.44 16.52
CA ALA A 113 -18.58 13.49 15.93
C ALA A 113 -18.90 12.04 16.37
N LEU A 114 -18.60 11.05 15.56
CA LEU A 114 -18.76 9.63 15.89
C LEU A 114 -18.03 9.29 17.20
N SER A 115 -16.80 9.78 17.37
CA SER A 115 -15.99 9.58 18.59
C SER A 115 -16.61 10.20 19.87
N ALA A 116 -17.52 11.15 19.71
CA ALA A 116 -18.27 11.78 20.80
C ALA A 116 -19.68 11.18 20.98
N GLY A 117 -19.98 10.08 20.31
CA GLY A 117 -21.26 9.40 20.39
C GLY A 117 -22.34 9.96 19.46
N GLY A 118 -21.97 10.75 18.45
CA GLY A 118 -22.88 11.23 17.42
C GLY A 118 -23.54 10.08 16.66
N SER A 119 -24.77 10.29 16.19
CA SER A 119 -25.55 9.34 15.40
C SER A 119 -26.17 9.96 14.15
N GLY A 120 -25.88 11.24 13.90
CA GLY A 120 -26.37 11.99 12.76
C GLY A 120 -25.56 11.79 11.48
N ALA A 121 -25.86 12.61 10.46
CA ALA A 121 -25.21 12.53 9.15
C ALA A 121 -23.68 12.65 9.22
N ARG A 122 -23.16 13.52 10.09
CA ARG A 122 -21.72 13.65 10.34
C ARG A 122 -21.10 12.33 10.84
N ALA A 123 -21.67 11.74 11.88
CA ALA A 123 -21.18 10.48 12.45
C ALA A 123 -21.25 9.34 11.44
N TYR A 124 -22.26 9.32 10.57
CA TYR A 124 -22.37 8.36 9.48
C TYR A 124 -21.23 8.53 8.45
N GLY A 125 -20.95 9.77 8.03
CA GLY A 125 -19.83 10.05 7.13
C GLY A 125 -18.49 9.62 7.73
N GLU A 126 -18.24 9.96 9.01
CA GLU A 126 -17.04 9.56 9.75
C GLU A 126 -16.91 8.03 9.85
N ALA A 127 -18.01 7.30 10.08
CA ALA A 127 -18.00 5.83 10.09
C ALA A 127 -17.62 5.24 8.73
N VAL A 128 -18.14 5.79 7.63
CA VAL A 128 -17.74 5.40 6.27
C VAL A 128 -16.24 5.65 6.07
N GLY A 129 -15.72 6.81 6.50
CA GLY A 129 -14.29 7.13 6.42
C GLY A 129 -13.42 6.12 7.17
N VAL A 130 -13.84 5.68 8.37
CA VAL A 130 -13.13 4.64 9.14
C VAL A 130 -13.06 3.32 8.37
N TYR A 131 -14.17 2.86 7.81
CA TYR A 131 -14.17 1.62 7.00
C TYR A 131 -13.28 1.72 5.76
N LEU A 132 -13.30 2.86 5.06
CA LEU A 132 -12.42 3.10 3.92
C LEU A 132 -10.95 3.11 4.33
N SER A 133 -10.61 3.65 5.49
CA SER A 133 -9.24 3.63 6.03
C SER A 133 -8.73 2.20 6.28
N PHE A 134 -9.60 1.27 6.69
CA PHE A 134 -9.23 -0.15 6.77
C PHE A 134 -8.91 -0.76 5.40
N ILE A 135 -9.57 -0.31 4.34
CA ILE A 135 -9.25 -0.75 2.97
C ILE A 135 -7.85 -0.26 2.58
N ILE A 136 -7.49 1.00 2.88
CA ILE A 136 -6.15 1.53 2.63
C ILE A 136 -5.09 0.71 3.39
N SER A 137 -5.34 0.38 4.65
CA SER A 137 -4.45 -0.48 5.45
C SER A 137 -4.27 -1.87 4.82
N LYS A 138 -5.34 -2.46 4.27
CA LYS A 138 -5.27 -3.73 3.54
C LYS A 138 -4.52 -3.62 2.22
N LEU A 139 -4.66 -2.49 1.52
CA LEU A 139 -3.92 -2.21 0.29
C LEU A 139 -2.42 -2.11 0.60
N ALA A 140 -2.03 -1.38 1.65
CA ALA A 140 -0.63 -1.28 2.08
C ALA A 140 -0.03 -2.65 2.47
N ASP A 141 -0.81 -3.53 3.11
CA ASP A 141 -0.36 -4.88 3.49
C ASP A 141 -0.08 -5.78 2.27
N ARG A 142 -0.73 -5.52 1.14
CA ARG A 142 -0.62 -6.35 -0.08
C ARG A 142 0.11 -5.68 -1.23
N GLY A 143 0.40 -4.40 -1.13
CA GLY A 143 1.03 -3.58 -2.16
C GLY A 143 2.30 -2.93 -1.66
N SER A 144 3.26 -3.71 -1.16
CA SER A 144 4.60 -3.23 -0.81
C SER A 144 5.68 -3.87 -1.67
N SER A 145 6.87 -3.26 -1.71
CA SER A 145 8.03 -3.81 -2.42
C SER A 145 8.61 -5.07 -1.78
N ILE A 146 8.05 -5.53 -0.67
CA ILE A 146 8.40 -6.75 0.05
C ILE A 146 7.21 -7.71 0.19
N CYS A 147 6.18 -7.52 -0.62
CA CYS A 147 5.01 -8.39 -0.72
C CYS A 147 5.19 -9.36 -1.88
N SER A 148 5.64 -10.59 -1.62
CA SER A 148 5.91 -11.58 -2.66
C SER A 148 4.65 -12.18 -3.28
N TRP A 149 4.82 -12.73 -4.48
CA TRP A 149 3.81 -13.53 -5.15
C TRP A 149 3.77 -14.95 -4.61
N ASP A 150 2.59 -15.48 -4.34
CA ASP A 150 2.36 -16.87 -3.99
C ASP A 150 1.86 -17.65 -5.21
N SER A 151 2.77 -18.32 -5.88
CA SER A 151 2.46 -19.10 -7.09
C SER A 151 1.53 -20.30 -6.83
N SER A 152 1.48 -20.80 -5.59
CA SER A 152 0.58 -21.91 -5.23
C SER A 152 -0.88 -21.50 -5.10
N ARG A 153 -1.13 -20.23 -4.74
CA ARG A 153 -2.45 -19.63 -4.58
C ARG A 153 -2.76 -18.60 -5.65
N GLU A 154 -1.79 -18.34 -6.50
CA GLU A 154 -1.85 -17.30 -7.55
C GLU A 154 -2.31 -15.95 -6.99
N GLY A 155 -1.66 -15.48 -5.93
CA GLY A 155 -2.05 -14.27 -5.23
C GLY A 155 -0.93 -13.58 -4.48
N LEU A 156 -1.21 -12.36 -4.04
CA LEU A 156 -0.30 -11.57 -3.20
C LEU A 156 -0.24 -12.14 -1.78
N ARG A 157 0.96 -12.23 -1.23
CA ARG A 157 1.17 -12.50 0.20
C ARG A 157 0.94 -11.22 1.02
N ASN A 158 0.94 -11.39 2.34
CA ASN A 158 0.86 -10.29 3.29
C ASN A 158 2.26 -9.78 3.63
N THR A 159 2.45 -8.47 3.63
CA THR A 159 3.67 -7.82 4.09
C THR A 159 3.82 -7.93 5.61
N PHE A 160 2.74 -7.62 6.33
CA PHE A 160 2.71 -7.53 7.80
C PHE A 160 2.01 -8.74 8.45
N GLY A 161 2.02 -9.90 7.78
CA GLY A 161 1.33 -11.11 8.25
C GLY A 161 1.98 -11.83 9.44
N ARG A 162 3.14 -11.39 9.92
CA ARG A 162 3.87 -11.97 11.06
C ARG A 162 4.54 -10.87 11.88
N GLN A 163 5.05 -11.25 13.05
CA GLN A 163 5.82 -10.34 13.92
C GLN A 163 7.27 -10.11 13.41
N ALA A 164 7.47 -10.15 12.12
CA ALA A 164 8.73 -9.90 11.46
C ALA A 164 8.48 -9.36 10.06
N VAL A 165 9.38 -8.51 9.58
CA VAL A 165 9.39 -8.00 8.20
C VAL A 165 10.66 -8.51 7.52
N PRO A 166 10.59 -9.66 6.85
CA PRO A 166 11.74 -10.22 6.13
C PRO A 166 12.04 -9.41 4.88
N MET A 167 13.29 -9.39 4.46
CA MET A 167 13.63 -8.88 3.13
C MET A 167 13.14 -9.86 2.07
N VAL A 168 12.53 -9.34 1.04
CA VAL A 168 12.03 -10.07 -0.14
C VAL A 168 12.61 -9.38 -1.39
N TRP A 169 12.97 -10.18 -2.39
CA TRP A 169 13.63 -9.70 -3.62
C TRP A 169 12.72 -9.77 -4.84
N ASP A 170 11.60 -10.46 -4.72
CA ASP A 170 10.51 -10.52 -5.68
C ASP A 170 9.25 -9.96 -5.03
N TYR A 171 8.64 -8.97 -5.62
CA TYR A 171 7.38 -8.43 -5.15
C TYR A 171 6.38 -8.38 -6.29
N ALA A 172 5.11 -8.31 -5.93
CA ALA A 172 4.03 -8.16 -6.88
C ALA A 172 3.12 -6.98 -6.48
N GLU A 173 2.54 -6.34 -7.45
CA GLU A 173 1.62 -5.22 -7.30
C GLU A 173 0.56 -5.18 -8.41
#